data_969b06cc79c2a9f3071ffae24cf7aaba
#
_entry.id   969b06cc79c2a9f3071ffae24cf7aaba
#
_cell.length_a   1.000
_cell.length_b   1.000
_cell.length_c   1.000
_cell.angle_alpha   90.00
_cell.angle_beta   90.00
_cell.angle_gamma   90.00
#
_symmetry.space_group_name_H-M   'P 1'
#
loop_
_entity.id
_entity.type
_entity.pdbx_description
1 polymer ?
#
loop_
_entity_poly.entity_id
_entity_poly.type
_entity_poly.pdbx_seq_one_letter_code
_entity_poly.pdbx_strand_id
1 'polypeptide(L)'
;VQYQNGEIDAKTLQVTRFQFWAERLNVSAETLNLGFLDAMAELCNPLPGAADLLHALQGKATLAIITNGFTALQEKRLAHTGFKDYFHSIVISEQVGLAKPDPSVFEHALSLLGTPDKSQVLMVGDTPASDILGANRYGIDSCWLRHPGAECPPEITPTYVVDNLAQLHALLLDPETQKAS
;
A
#
# COMPACT_ATOMS: atom_id res chain seq x y z
N VAL A 1 -5.21 -2.82 16.26
CA VAL A 1 -4.51 -2.45 17.49
C VAL A 1 -3.69 -3.63 18.03
N GLN A 2 -4.27 -4.77 18.46
CA GLN A 2 -3.51 -5.90 19.03
C GLN A 2 -2.46 -6.49 18.06
N TYR A 3 -2.82 -6.67 16.79
CA TYR A 3 -1.90 -7.13 15.75
C TYR A 3 -0.77 -6.11 15.48
N GLN A 4 -1.14 -4.83 15.38
CA GLN A 4 -0.15 -3.76 15.17
C GLN A 4 0.81 -3.58 16.36
N ASN A 5 0.35 -3.95 17.56
CA ASN A 5 1.17 -3.94 18.78
C ASN A 5 1.98 -5.24 18.97
N GLY A 6 1.85 -6.22 18.07
CA GLY A 6 2.52 -7.51 18.20
C GLY A 6 1.97 -8.43 19.28
N GLU A 7 0.77 -8.14 19.81
CA GLU A 7 0.12 -8.95 20.87
C GLU A 7 -0.46 -10.26 20.31
N ILE A 8 -0.86 -10.26 19.04
CA ILE A 8 -1.34 -11.43 18.30
C ILE A 8 -0.74 -11.45 16.90
N ASP A 9 -0.58 -12.63 16.32
CA ASP A 9 -0.15 -12.78 14.93
C ASP A 9 -1.30 -12.57 13.93
N ALA A 10 -0.94 -12.44 12.66
CA ALA A 10 -1.89 -12.21 11.57
C ALA A 10 -2.94 -13.33 11.44
N LYS A 11 -2.51 -14.59 11.61
CA LYS A 11 -3.40 -15.75 11.52
C LYS A 11 -4.43 -15.74 12.65
N THR A 12 -3.99 -15.47 13.86
CA THR A 12 -4.86 -15.34 15.03
C THR A 12 -5.90 -14.23 14.81
N LEU A 13 -5.47 -13.05 14.32
CA LEU A 13 -6.40 -11.96 14.02
C LEU A 13 -7.43 -12.38 12.96
N GLN A 14 -6.99 -13.01 11.87
CA GLN A 14 -7.84 -13.42 10.77
C GLN A 14 -8.93 -14.41 11.19
N VAL A 15 -8.62 -15.31 12.11
CA VAL A 15 -9.56 -16.31 12.61
C VAL A 15 -10.45 -15.74 13.72
N THR A 16 -9.86 -15.10 14.74
CA THR A 16 -10.63 -14.63 15.91
C THR A 16 -11.67 -13.58 15.58
N ARG A 17 -11.45 -12.74 14.56
CA ARG A 17 -12.45 -11.75 14.14
C ARG A 17 -13.78 -12.35 13.67
N PHE A 18 -13.78 -13.63 13.25
CA PHE A 18 -14.97 -14.35 12.79
C PHE A 18 -15.52 -15.34 13.81
N GLN A 19 -14.88 -15.54 14.96
CA GLN A 19 -15.25 -16.54 15.95
C GLN A 19 -16.74 -16.45 16.35
N PHE A 20 -17.20 -15.25 16.68
CA PHE A 20 -18.60 -15.01 17.06
C PHE A 20 -19.61 -15.44 15.98
N TRP A 21 -19.32 -15.14 14.72
CA TRP A 21 -20.20 -15.51 13.60
C TRP A 21 -20.08 -16.97 13.23
N ALA A 22 -18.90 -17.55 13.36
CA ALA A 22 -18.64 -18.97 13.12
C ALA A 22 -19.51 -19.85 14.02
N GLU A 23 -19.57 -19.54 15.31
CA GLU A 23 -20.40 -20.24 16.30
C GLU A 23 -21.91 -20.12 15.97
N ARG A 24 -22.38 -18.93 15.60
CA ARG A 24 -23.81 -18.71 15.29
C ARG A 24 -24.24 -19.36 13.98
N LEU A 25 -23.35 -19.49 13.01
CA LEU A 25 -23.64 -20.05 11.68
C LEU A 25 -23.28 -21.54 11.59
N ASN A 26 -22.71 -22.12 12.66
CA ASN A 26 -22.22 -23.48 12.71
C ASN A 26 -21.25 -23.82 11.55
N VAL A 27 -20.32 -22.92 11.29
CA VAL A 27 -19.23 -23.06 10.32
C VAL A 27 -17.90 -22.73 10.97
N SER A 28 -16.76 -23.05 10.33
CA SER A 28 -15.46 -22.67 10.90
C SER A 28 -15.15 -21.18 10.67
N ALA A 29 -14.40 -20.57 11.58
CA ALA A 29 -13.94 -19.19 11.42
C ALA A 29 -13.00 -19.04 10.21
N GLU A 30 -12.22 -20.07 9.90
CA GLU A 30 -11.39 -20.14 8.70
C GLU A 30 -12.23 -20.10 7.41
N THR A 31 -13.35 -20.83 7.36
CA THR A 31 -14.27 -20.78 6.20
C THR A 31 -14.81 -19.37 5.99
N LEU A 32 -15.22 -18.70 7.07
CA LEU A 32 -15.69 -17.31 6.98
C LEU A 32 -14.56 -16.35 6.56
N ASN A 33 -13.36 -16.57 7.07
CA ASN A 33 -12.21 -15.76 6.66
C ASN A 33 -11.87 -15.95 5.18
N LEU A 34 -11.88 -17.16 4.65
CA LEU A 34 -11.65 -17.43 3.24
C LEU A 34 -12.70 -16.74 2.36
N GLY A 35 -13.98 -16.92 2.68
CA GLY A 35 -15.07 -16.25 1.96
C GLY A 35 -14.96 -14.72 2.01
N PHE A 36 -14.54 -14.16 3.15
CA PHE A 36 -14.28 -12.74 3.28
C PHE A 36 -13.12 -12.27 2.37
N LEU A 37 -12.01 -13.02 2.34
CA LEU A 37 -10.87 -12.68 1.48
C LEU A 37 -11.24 -12.76 0.00
N ASP A 38 -12.03 -13.75 -0.40
CA ASP A 38 -12.53 -13.90 -1.78
C ASP A 38 -13.43 -12.72 -2.15
N ALA A 39 -14.42 -12.39 -1.34
CA ALA A 39 -15.30 -11.24 -1.56
C ALA A 39 -14.51 -9.92 -1.62
N MET A 40 -13.54 -9.73 -0.73
CA MET A 40 -12.67 -8.54 -0.74
C MET A 40 -11.80 -8.43 -2.00
N ALA A 41 -11.39 -9.55 -2.58
CA ALA A 41 -10.64 -9.57 -3.83
C ALA A 41 -11.55 -9.30 -5.04
N GLU A 42 -12.73 -9.92 -5.10
CA GLU A 42 -13.72 -9.72 -6.15
C GLU A 42 -14.24 -8.28 -6.23
N LEU A 43 -14.42 -7.64 -5.05
CA LEU A 43 -14.86 -6.23 -4.95
C LEU A 43 -13.71 -5.22 -5.14
N CYS A 44 -12.47 -5.69 -5.28
CA CYS A 44 -11.31 -4.84 -5.46
C CYS A 44 -11.24 -4.33 -6.91
N ASN A 45 -11.88 -3.21 -7.16
CA ASN A 45 -11.73 -2.51 -8.44
C ASN A 45 -10.54 -1.55 -8.37
N PRO A 46 -9.69 -1.52 -9.41
CA PRO A 46 -8.66 -0.49 -9.53
C PRO A 46 -9.26 0.91 -9.48
N LEU A 47 -8.54 1.84 -8.90
CA LEU A 47 -8.92 3.26 -8.96
C LEU A 47 -8.97 3.73 -10.41
N PRO A 48 -9.85 4.68 -10.75
CA PRO A 48 -9.88 5.28 -12.09
C PRO A 48 -8.50 5.80 -12.50
N GLY A 49 -8.04 5.42 -13.71
CA GLY A 49 -6.72 5.77 -14.23
C GLY A 49 -5.54 4.94 -13.74
N ALA A 50 -5.77 3.92 -12.88
CA ALA A 50 -4.67 3.09 -12.35
C ALA A 50 -3.93 2.33 -13.47
N ALA A 51 -4.66 1.69 -14.37
CA ALA A 51 -4.06 0.95 -15.49
C ALA A 51 -3.26 1.88 -16.41
N ASP A 52 -3.82 3.05 -16.75
CA ASP A 52 -3.17 4.03 -17.62
C ASP A 52 -1.89 4.57 -17.00
N LEU A 53 -1.90 4.88 -15.70
CA LEU A 53 -0.73 5.34 -14.97
C LEU A 53 0.35 4.27 -14.91
N LEU A 54 0.02 3.03 -14.55
CA LEU A 54 0.97 1.93 -14.51
C LEU A 54 1.60 1.68 -15.88
N HIS A 55 0.80 1.70 -16.93
CA HIS A 55 1.29 1.56 -18.30
C HIS A 55 2.21 2.72 -18.72
N ALA A 56 1.86 3.95 -18.39
CA ALA A 56 2.64 5.14 -18.71
C ALA A 56 4.00 5.19 -17.98
N LEU A 57 4.11 4.53 -16.82
CA LEU A 57 5.34 4.43 -16.02
C LEU A 57 6.26 3.29 -16.46
N GLN A 58 5.78 2.33 -17.26
CA GLN A 58 6.62 1.24 -17.76
C GLN A 58 7.86 1.76 -18.51
N GLY A 59 9.02 1.25 -18.12
CA GLY A 59 10.31 1.66 -18.70
C GLY A 59 10.78 3.07 -18.31
N LYS A 60 10.00 3.82 -17.52
CA LYS A 60 10.36 5.15 -17.00
C LYS A 60 10.65 5.14 -15.51
N ALA A 61 9.99 4.28 -14.75
CA ALA A 61 10.20 4.12 -13.32
C ALA A 61 10.17 2.65 -12.92
N THR A 62 10.92 2.29 -11.88
CA THR A 62 10.81 1.00 -11.22
C THR A 62 9.76 1.09 -10.12
N LEU A 63 8.75 0.24 -10.19
CA LEU A 63 7.62 0.25 -9.26
C LEU A 63 7.75 -0.84 -8.21
N ALA A 64 7.41 -0.52 -6.96
CA ALA A 64 7.32 -1.47 -5.86
C ALA A 64 6.08 -1.20 -5.01
N ILE A 65 5.61 -2.24 -4.33
CA ILE A 65 4.53 -2.13 -3.34
C ILE A 65 5.10 -2.35 -1.94
N ILE A 66 4.71 -1.47 -0.99
CA ILE A 66 4.88 -1.70 0.45
C ILE A 66 3.48 -1.67 1.08
N THR A 67 3.04 -2.79 1.65
CA THR A 67 1.69 -2.91 2.23
C THR A 67 1.69 -3.49 3.63
N ASN A 68 0.88 -2.91 4.53
CA ASN A 68 0.60 -3.45 5.86
C ASN A 68 -0.56 -4.47 5.85
N GLY A 69 -0.94 -4.94 4.68
CA GLY A 69 -2.01 -5.91 4.51
C GLY A 69 -1.57 -7.36 4.74
N PHE A 70 -2.54 -8.27 4.62
CA PHE A 70 -2.28 -9.70 4.71
C PHE A 70 -1.89 -10.29 3.36
N THR A 71 -0.94 -11.22 3.36
CA THR A 71 -0.39 -11.88 2.17
C THR A 71 -1.48 -12.46 1.29
N ALA A 72 -2.35 -13.29 1.86
CA ALA A 72 -3.42 -13.96 1.11
C ALA A 72 -4.37 -12.97 0.41
N LEU A 73 -4.66 -11.81 1.02
CA LEU A 73 -5.51 -10.79 0.41
C LEU A 73 -4.77 -10.04 -0.71
N GLN A 74 -3.52 -9.67 -0.49
CA GLN A 74 -2.73 -8.94 -1.50
C GLN A 74 -2.47 -9.78 -2.74
N GLU A 75 -2.15 -11.07 -2.56
CA GLU A 75 -1.99 -12.00 -3.67
C GLU A 75 -3.28 -12.14 -4.51
N LYS A 76 -4.43 -12.31 -3.84
CA LYS A 76 -5.74 -12.37 -4.52
C LYS A 76 -6.07 -11.08 -5.28
N ARG A 77 -5.83 -9.91 -4.67
CA ARG A 77 -6.06 -8.60 -5.31
C ARG A 77 -5.19 -8.39 -6.54
N LEU A 78 -3.90 -8.69 -6.44
CA LEU A 78 -2.97 -8.56 -7.57
C LEU A 78 -3.28 -9.54 -8.69
N ALA A 79 -3.71 -10.77 -8.36
CA ALA A 79 -4.17 -11.74 -9.35
C ALA A 79 -5.47 -11.28 -10.03
N HIS A 80 -6.43 -10.77 -9.26
CA HIS A 80 -7.71 -10.28 -9.78
C HIS A 80 -7.56 -9.07 -10.71
N THR A 81 -6.71 -8.11 -10.34
CA THR A 81 -6.47 -6.88 -11.13
C THR A 81 -5.52 -7.08 -12.31
N GLY A 82 -4.73 -8.14 -12.31
CA GLY A 82 -3.68 -8.37 -13.32
C GLY A 82 -2.49 -7.41 -13.22
N PHE A 83 -2.35 -6.67 -12.10
CA PHE A 83 -1.31 -5.64 -11.96
C PHE A 83 0.02 -6.15 -11.42
N LYS A 84 0.14 -7.42 -11.08
CA LYS A 84 1.35 -7.98 -10.45
C LYS A 84 2.62 -7.68 -11.25
N ASP A 85 2.58 -7.85 -12.56
CA ASP A 85 3.76 -7.75 -13.43
C ASP A 85 4.26 -6.32 -13.68
N TYR A 86 3.53 -5.31 -13.21
CA TYR A 86 4.02 -3.93 -13.21
C TYR A 86 5.04 -3.66 -12.10
N PHE A 87 5.05 -4.48 -11.04
CA PHE A 87 5.85 -4.23 -9.85
C PHE A 87 7.09 -5.13 -9.80
N HIS A 88 8.25 -4.50 -9.66
CA HIS A 88 9.52 -5.20 -9.49
C HIS A 88 9.57 -5.99 -8.17
N SER A 89 9.02 -5.43 -7.10
CA SER A 89 8.94 -6.08 -5.80
C SER A 89 7.66 -5.73 -5.06
N ILE A 90 7.23 -6.66 -4.19
CA ILE A 90 6.04 -6.52 -3.36
C ILE A 90 6.44 -6.89 -1.95
N VAL A 91 6.49 -5.89 -1.06
CA VAL A 91 6.84 -6.03 0.36
C VAL A 91 5.55 -6.03 1.18
N ILE A 92 5.24 -7.18 1.77
CA ILE A 92 4.06 -7.38 2.61
C ILE A 92 4.52 -7.51 4.05
N SER A 93 4.01 -6.66 4.95
CA SER A 93 4.43 -6.59 6.35
C SER A 93 4.36 -7.93 7.07
N GLU A 94 3.33 -8.74 6.78
CA GLU A 94 3.16 -10.08 7.34
C GLU A 94 4.32 -11.03 7.00
N GLN A 95 4.90 -10.90 5.80
CA GLN A 95 5.99 -11.76 5.34
C GLN A 95 7.35 -11.34 5.92
N VAL A 96 7.58 -10.03 6.01
CA VAL A 96 8.90 -9.49 6.37
C VAL A 96 9.01 -9.10 7.84
N GLY A 97 7.90 -9.07 8.58
CA GLY A 97 7.87 -8.64 9.98
C GLY A 97 8.13 -7.13 10.20
N LEU A 98 8.08 -6.35 9.13
CA LEU A 98 8.31 -4.90 9.12
C LEU A 98 7.09 -4.19 8.55
N ALA A 99 6.64 -3.11 9.17
CA ALA A 99 5.41 -2.43 8.76
C ALA A 99 5.59 -0.90 8.74
N LYS A 100 4.92 -0.21 7.80
CA LYS A 100 4.83 1.26 7.81
C LYS A 100 4.13 1.72 9.09
N PRO A 101 4.56 2.77 9.76
CA PRO A 101 5.54 3.79 9.36
C PRO A 101 6.98 3.53 9.83
N ASP A 102 7.39 2.30 10.16
CA ASP A 102 8.77 2.01 10.55
C ASP A 102 9.70 2.22 9.34
N PRO A 103 10.79 3.01 9.47
CA PRO A 103 11.74 3.23 8.39
C PRO A 103 12.39 1.95 7.83
N SER A 104 12.50 0.91 8.64
CA SER A 104 13.14 -0.36 8.25
C SER A 104 12.41 -1.08 7.10
N VAL A 105 11.09 -0.92 6.96
CA VAL A 105 10.36 -1.49 5.84
C VAL A 105 10.70 -0.80 4.51
N PHE A 106 10.98 0.51 4.55
CA PHE A 106 11.42 1.26 3.35
C PHE A 106 12.85 0.87 2.98
N GLU A 107 13.75 0.75 3.97
CA GLU A 107 15.12 0.27 3.76
C GLU A 107 15.11 -1.13 3.11
N HIS A 108 14.30 -2.04 3.64
CA HIS A 108 14.13 -3.37 3.05
C HIS A 108 13.62 -3.31 1.62
N ALA A 109 12.56 -2.53 1.35
CA ALA A 109 12.01 -2.39 0.00
C ALA A 109 13.01 -1.82 -0.99
N LEU A 110 13.76 -0.77 -0.60
CA LEU A 110 14.76 -0.17 -1.47
C LEU A 110 15.99 -1.05 -1.68
N SER A 111 16.34 -1.91 -0.74
CA SER A 111 17.39 -2.92 -0.94
C SER A 111 17.05 -3.88 -2.08
N LEU A 112 15.78 -4.24 -2.25
CA LEU A 112 15.29 -5.08 -3.36
C LEU A 112 15.34 -4.36 -4.72
N LEU A 113 15.38 -3.02 -4.71
CA LEU A 113 15.48 -2.17 -5.90
C LEU A 113 16.93 -1.76 -6.24
N GLY A 114 17.93 -2.34 -5.56
CA GLY A 114 19.34 -2.00 -5.77
C GLY A 114 19.78 -0.72 -5.06
N THR A 115 19.07 -0.32 -4.01
CA THR A 115 19.40 0.84 -3.15
C THR A 115 19.55 2.15 -3.95
N PRO A 116 18.48 2.60 -4.62
CA PRO A 116 18.51 3.86 -5.37
C PRO A 116 18.76 5.05 -4.44
N ASP A 117 19.24 6.17 -5.01
CA ASP A 117 19.34 7.42 -4.26
C ASP A 117 17.96 7.84 -3.76
N LYS A 118 17.89 8.24 -2.49
CA LYS A 118 16.64 8.65 -1.84
C LYS A 118 15.95 9.81 -2.54
N SER A 119 16.70 10.70 -3.17
CA SER A 119 16.17 11.81 -3.97
C SER A 119 15.45 11.38 -5.24
N GLN A 120 15.60 10.12 -5.66
CA GLN A 120 14.92 9.52 -6.80
C GLN A 120 13.75 8.63 -6.42
N VAL A 121 13.37 8.61 -5.15
CA VAL A 121 12.33 7.74 -4.60
C VAL A 121 11.14 8.55 -4.13
N LEU A 122 9.96 8.18 -4.62
CA LEU A 122 8.69 8.75 -4.19
C LEU A 122 7.81 7.66 -3.58
N MET A 123 7.40 7.86 -2.33
CA MET A 123 6.33 7.06 -1.72
C MET A 123 4.97 7.65 -2.07
N VAL A 124 4.11 6.89 -2.72
CA VAL A 124 2.71 7.27 -2.99
C VAL A 124 1.80 6.45 -2.10
N GLY A 125 0.94 7.10 -1.33
CA GLY A 125 0.01 6.40 -0.44
C GLY A 125 -1.16 7.27 0.01
N ASP A 126 -2.18 6.63 0.54
CA ASP A 126 -3.45 7.25 0.94
C ASP A 126 -3.57 7.46 2.45
N THR A 127 -2.73 6.81 3.24
CA THR A 127 -2.80 6.85 4.71
C THR A 127 -1.66 7.68 5.29
N PRO A 128 -1.91 8.96 5.71
CA PRO A 128 -0.85 9.83 6.24
C PRO A 128 -0.03 9.20 7.36
N ALA A 129 -0.68 8.56 8.34
CA ALA A 129 -0.03 8.01 9.53
C ALA A 129 0.89 6.79 9.25
N SER A 130 0.77 6.15 8.11
CA SER A 130 1.64 5.03 7.72
C SER A 130 2.55 5.39 6.55
N ASP A 131 1.98 5.88 5.46
CA ASP A 131 2.69 6.07 4.19
C ASP A 131 3.57 7.32 4.24
N ILE A 132 2.94 8.46 4.53
CA ILE A 132 3.61 9.75 4.51
C ILE A 132 4.57 9.88 5.70
N LEU A 133 4.09 9.54 6.90
CA LEU A 133 4.93 9.55 8.09
C LEU A 133 6.14 8.60 7.96
N GLY A 134 5.93 7.42 7.36
CA GLY A 134 7.00 6.46 7.12
C GLY A 134 8.03 6.99 6.12
N ALA A 135 7.59 7.56 5.00
CA ALA A 135 8.45 8.21 4.01
C ALA A 135 9.26 9.37 4.63
N ASN A 136 8.60 10.25 5.40
CA ASN A 136 9.25 11.36 6.08
C ASN A 136 10.32 10.88 7.07
N ARG A 137 10.03 9.83 7.85
CA ARG A 137 10.99 9.23 8.79
C ARG A 137 12.17 8.58 8.10
N TYR A 138 11.94 7.97 6.96
CA TYR A 138 12.99 7.35 6.16
C TYR A 138 13.81 8.38 5.37
N GLY A 139 13.26 9.56 5.09
CA GLY A 139 13.91 10.65 4.37
C GLY A 139 13.83 10.51 2.86
N ILE A 140 12.67 10.11 2.33
CA ILE A 140 12.31 10.12 0.91
C ILE A 140 11.11 11.03 0.68
N ASP A 141 10.91 11.45 -0.56
CA ASP A 141 9.74 12.22 -0.94
C ASP A 141 8.45 11.41 -0.81
N SER A 142 7.34 12.11 -0.54
CA SER A 142 6.04 11.51 -0.35
C SER A 142 4.95 12.24 -1.13
N CYS A 143 4.03 11.48 -1.71
CA CYS A 143 2.83 11.97 -2.37
C CYS A 143 1.60 11.38 -1.69
N TRP A 144 0.82 12.23 -1.05
CA TRP A 144 -0.43 11.82 -0.44
C TRP A 144 -1.56 11.82 -1.47
N LEU A 145 -2.09 10.62 -1.77
CA LEU A 145 -3.31 10.45 -2.54
C LEU A 145 -4.52 10.67 -1.60
N ARG A 146 -5.00 11.89 -1.58
CA ARG A 146 -6.02 12.34 -0.64
C ARG A 146 -7.42 11.87 -1.04
N HIS A 147 -8.09 11.17 -0.14
CA HIS A 147 -9.53 10.89 -0.29
C HIS A 147 -10.37 12.11 0.03
N PRO A 148 -11.56 12.25 -0.60
CA PRO A 148 -12.48 13.34 -0.29
C PRO A 148 -12.81 13.40 1.21
N GLY A 149 -12.64 14.59 1.81
CA GLY A 149 -12.89 14.81 3.24
C GLY A 149 -11.82 14.29 4.19
N ALA A 150 -10.72 13.70 3.68
CA ALA A 150 -9.60 13.30 4.53
C ALA A 150 -8.74 14.51 4.92
N GLU A 151 -8.27 14.51 6.17
CA GLU A 151 -7.35 15.52 6.71
C GLU A 151 -6.01 14.86 7.02
N CYS A 152 -4.93 15.59 6.79
CA CYS A 152 -3.59 15.18 7.20
C CYS A 152 -3.31 15.77 8.58
N PRO A 153 -2.86 14.97 9.57
CA PRO A 153 -2.40 15.49 10.84
C PRO A 153 -1.33 16.57 10.65
N PRO A 154 -1.37 17.69 11.38
CA PRO A 154 -0.50 18.84 11.14
C PRO A 154 1.00 18.55 11.32
N GLU A 155 1.34 17.49 12.06
CA GLU A 155 2.70 17.01 12.25
C GLU A 155 3.23 16.15 11.10
N ILE A 156 2.38 15.79 10.13
CA ILE A 156 2.77 14.98 8.96
C ILE A 156 2.72 15.86 7.71
N THR A 157 3.86 16.02 7.06
CA THR A 157 3.97 16.91 5.90
C THR A 157 4.29 16.09 4.65
N PRO A 158 3.33 15.87 3.73
CA PRO A 158 3.61 15.29 2.43
C PRO A 158 4.40 16.26 1.56
N THR A 159 5.31 15.76 0.72
CA THR A 159 6.01 16.57 -0.30
C THR A 159 5.01 17.03 -1.36
N TYR A 160 4.12 16.13 -1.77
CA TYR A 160 3.06 16.41 -2.75
C TYR A 160 1.71 15.92 -2.23
N VAL A 161 0.63 16.56 -2.72
CA VAL A 161 -0.75 16.14 -2.47
C VAL A 161 -1.49 16.09 -3.79
N VAL A 162 -2.16 14.97 -4.04
CA VAL A 162 -3.01 14.77 -5.22
C VAL A 162 -4.35 14.17 -4.79
N ASP A 163 -5.43 14.50 -5.50
CA ASP A 163 -6.78 14.01 -5.19
C ASP A 163 -7.18 12.79 -6.01
N ASN A 164 -6.41 12.45 -7.04
CA ASN A 164 -6.68 11.32 -7.92
C ASN A 164 -5.43 10.92 -8.72
N LEU A 165 -5.52 9.77 -9.39
CA LEU A 165 -4.40 9.26 -10.18
C LEU A 165 -4.12 10.04 -11.47
N ALA A 166 -5.07 10.84 -11.98
CA ALA A 166 -4.82 11.72 -13.11
C ALA A 166 -3.90 12.89 -12.73
N GLN A 167 -4.09 13.46 -11.52
CA GLN A 167 -3.16 14.46 -10.99
C GLN A 167 -1.77 13.86 -10.71
N LEU A 168 -1.72 12.63 -10.18
CA LEU A 168 -0.45 11.93 -9.98
C LEU A 168 0.25 11.67 -11.32
N HIS A 169 -0.49 11.27 -12.35
CA HIS A 169 0.05 11.09 -13.70
C HIS A 169 0.67 12.38 -14.24
N ALA A 170 -0.03 13.51 -14.12
CA ALA A 170 0.50 14.81 -14.52
C ALA A 170 1.74 15.20 -13.72
N LEU A 171 1.72 15.03 -12.40
CA LEU A 171 2.86 15.31 -11.53
C LEU A 171 4.13 14.55 -11.95
N LEU A 172 3.98 13.26 -12.31
CA LEU A 172 5.13 12.39 -12.60
C LEU A 172 5.62 12.49 -14.05
N LEU A 173 4.75 12.82 -15.00
CA LEU A 173 5.03 12.66 -16.43
C LEU A 173 4.92 13.96 -17.24
N ASP A 174 4.36 15.03 -16.66
CA ASP A 174 4.28 16.33 -17.36
C ASP A 174 5.58 17.12 -17.16
N PRO A 175 6.28 17.48 -18.27
CA PRO A 175 7.54 18.23 -18.21
C PRO A 175 7.44 19.62 -17.56
N GLU A 176 6.25 20.24 -17.56
CA GLU A 176 6.06 21.57 -16.96
C GLU A 176 6.00 21.49 -15.43
N THR A 177 5.47 20.40 -14.88
CA THR A 177 5.37 20.18 -13.44
C THR A 177 6.73 19.84 -12.81
N GLN A 178 7.63 19.22 -13.55
CA GLN A 178 8.98 18.86 -13.11
C GLN A 178 9.94 20.06 -13.01
N LYS A 179 9.61 21.21 -13.60
CA LYS A 179 10.45 22.43 -13.58
C LYS A 179 10.12 23.39 -12.43
N ALA A 180 9.10 23.11 -11.65
CA ALA A 180 8.61 23.97 -10.55
C ALA A 180 9.05 23.53 -9.15
N SER A 181 9.98 22.57 -9.06
CA SER A 181 10.52 22.01 -7.80
C SER A 181 11.93 22.45 -7.54
#